data_6d4ef668c2222ed1af9873253f3244c0
#
_entry.id   6d4ef668c2222ed1af9873253f3244c0
#
_cell.length_a   1.000
_cell.length_b   1.000
_cell.length_c   1.000
_cell.angle_alpha   90.00
_cell.angle_beta   90.00
_cell.angle_gamma   90.00
#
_symmetry.space_group_name_H-M   'P 1'
#
loop_
_entity.id
_entity.type
_entity.pdbx_description
1 polymer ?
#
loop_
_entity_poly.entity_id
_entity_poly.type
_entity_poly.pdbx_seq_one_letter_code
_entity_poly.pdbx_strand_id
1 'polypeptide(L)'
;MPIDELTWHFDVPFISSKAGYYDVNPREVIEHPDQYPEEYERTMQANTAYPIDIMFWKKHWLILDGLHRLMQQAIQGKEVVYVRKIPVTAIPLIERGSGE
;
A
#
# COMPACT_ATOMS: atom_id res chain seq x y z
N MET A 1 13.94 -0.01 4.87
CA MET A 1 12.96 -0.36 5.95
C MET A 1 12.57 -1.81 5.85
N PRO A 2 12.54 -2.54 6.96
CA PRO A 2 12.02 -3.90 6.92
C PRO A 2 10.56 -3.91 6.44
N ILE A 3 10.24 -4.82 5.53
CA ILE A 3 8.89 -4.91 4.96
C ILE A 3 7.84 -5.19 6.03
N ASP A 4 8.23 -5.89 7.10
CA ASP A 4 7.31 -6.26 8.19
C ASP A 4 6.66 -5.05 8.87
N GLU A 5 7.29 -3.90 8.81
CA GLU A 5 6.71 -2.69 9.38
C GLU A 5 5.53 -2.15 8.58
N LEU A 6 5.35 -2.64 7.35
CA LEU A 6 4.30 -2.18 6.46
C LEU A 6 3.26 -3.25 6.11
N THR A 7 3.55 -4.52 6.39
CA THR A 7 2.65 -5.61 5.96
C THR A 7 1.32 -5.67 6.71
N TRP A 8 1.18 -4.91 7.80
CA TRP A 8 -0.12 -4.81 8.47
C TRP A 8 -1.21 -4.26 7.55
N HIS A 9 -0.81 -3.48 6.51
CA HIS A 9 -1.75 -2.97 5.52
C HIS A 9 -2.46 -4.09 4.75
N PHE A 10 -1.86 -5.27 4.69
CA PHE A 10 -2.42 -6.39 3.93
C PHE A 10 -3.69 -6.94 4.57
N ASP A 11 -3.90 -6.66 5.85
CA ASP A 11 -5.06 -7.15 6.59
C ASP A 11 -6.13 -6.07 6.80
N VAL A 12 -6.01 -4.97 6.07
CA VAL A 12 -6.98 -3.87 6.08
C VAL A 12 -7.55 -3.72 4.67
N PRO A 13 -8.87 -3.49 4.52
CA PRO A 13 -9.50 -3.45 3.18
C PRO A 13 -9.22 -2.12 2.46
N PHE A 14 -8.03 -2.02 1.86
CA PHE A 14 -7.63 -0.84 1.09
C PHE A 14 -8.03 -0.90 -0.38
N ILE A 15 -8.54 -2.03 -0.87
CA ILE A 15 -8.84 -2.25 -2.28
C ILE A 15 -10.35 -2.37 -2.45
N SER A 16 -10.89 -1.72 -3.50
CA SER A 16 -12.31 -1.79 -3.82
C SER A 16 -12.54 -2.81 -4.92
N SER A 17 -13.51 -3.71 -4.71
CA SER A 17 -13.96 -4.63 -5.75
C SER A 17 -15.03 -3.96 -6.61
N LYS A 18 -15.48 -4.64 -7.68
CA LYS A 18 -16.57 -4.15 -8.51
C LYS A 18 -17.91 -4.13 -7.77
N ALA A 19 -18.04 -4.98 -6.75
CA ALA A 19 -19.28 -5.12 -5.99
C ALA A 19 -19.36 -4.23 -4.77
N GLY A 20 -18.20 -3.73 -4.27
CA GLY A 20 -18.15 -2.98 -3.03
C GLY A 20 -17.14 -1.83 -3.09
N TYR A 21 -16.95 -1.20 -1.93
CA TYR A 21 -16.06 -0.06 -1.79
C TYR A 21 -15.15 -0.32 -0.58
N TYR A 22 -13.83 -0.43 -0.84
CA TYR A 22 -12.84 -0.77 0.18
C TYR A 22 -13.19 -2.07 0.92
N ASP A 23 -13.52 -3.11 0.17
CA ASP A 23 -14.00 -4.38 0.70
C ASP A 23 -13.00 -5.54 0.51
N VAL A 24 -11.84 -5.28 -0.08
CA VAL A 24 -10.83 -6.30 -0.37
C VAL A 24 -9.53 -5.98 0.35
N ASN A 25 -9.02 -6.95 1.11
CA ASN A 25 -7.71 -6.83 1.73
C ASN A 25 -6.63 -7.15 0.69
N PRO A 26 -5.49 -6.42 0.69
CA PRO A 26 -4.39 -6.75 -0.22
C PRO A 26 -3.91 -8.20 -0.12
N ARG A 27 -4.00 -8.80 1.06
CA ARG A 27 -3.63 -10.21 1.27
C ARG A 27 -4.46 -11.14 0.39
N GLU A 28 -5.75 -10.84 0.20
CA GLU A 28 -6.63 -11.65 -0.66
C GLU A 28 -6.16 -11.65 -2.10
N VAL A 29 -5.70 -10.50 -2.60
CA VAL A 29 -5.16 -10.39 -3.95
C VAL A 29 -3.88 -11.20 -4.09
N ILE A 30 -3.02 -11.13 -3.09
CA ILE A 30 -1.74 -11.84 -3.09
C ILE A 30 -1.94 -13.36 -3.04
N GLU A 31 -2.86 -13.83 -2.21
CA GLU A 31 -3.10 -15.26 -2.02
C GLU A 31 -4.02 -15.86 -3.09
N HIS A 32 -4.89 -15.05 -3.68
CA HIS A 32 -5.88 -15.50 -4.67
C HIS A 32 -5.88 -14.62 -5.92
N PRO A 33 -4.75 -14.56 -6.64
CA PRO A 33 -4.64 -13.66 -7.80
C PRO A 33 -5.63 -13.99 -8.92
N ASP A 34 -6.07 -15.23 -9.02
CA ASP A 34 -7.06 -15.67 -10.01
C ASP A 34 -8.46 -15.09 -9.75
N GLN A 35 -8.75 -14.73 -8.49
CA GLN A 35 -10.02 -14.11 -8.13
C GLN A 35 -10.01 -12.59 -8.31
N TYR A 36 -8.82 -11.99 -8.38
CA TYR A 36 -8.66 -10.54 -8.51
C TYR A 36 -7.64 -10.21 -9.62
N PRO A 37 -7.92 -10.65 -10.87
CA PRO A 37 -6.91 -10.56 -11.93
C PRO A 37 -6.50 -9.13 -12.25
N GLU A 38 -7.42 -8.17 -12.21
CA GLU A 38 -7.12 -6.78 -12.52
C GLU A 38 -6.19 -6.16 -11.46
N GLU A 39 -6.49 -6.42 -10.19
CA GLU A 39 -5.66 -5.91 -9.10
C GLU A 39 -4.30 -6.60 -9.05
N TYR A 40 -4.26 -7.90 -9.33
CA TYR A 40 -3.00 -8.62 -9.40
C TYR A 40 -2.12 -8.08 -10.55
N GLU A 41 -2.71 -7.85 -11.71
CA GLU A 41 -1.98 -7.29 -12.84
C GLU A 41 -1.44 -5.90 -12.50
N ARG A 42 -2.26 -5.05 -11.89
CA ARG A 42 -1.85 -3.72 -11.45
C ARG A 42 -0.68 -3.81 -10.46
N THR A 43 -0.74 -4.80 -9.55
CA THR A 43 0.34 -5.06 -8.60
C THR A 43 1.63 -5.42 -9.31
N MET A 44 1.57 -6.32 -10.28
CA MET A 44 2.76 -6.79 -11.00
C MET A 44 3.32 -5.74 -11.95
N GLN A 45 2.53 -4.76 -12.35
CA GLN A 45 2.98 -3.65 -13.19
C GLN A 45 3.51 -2.46 -12.38
N ALA A 46 3.40 -2.49 -11.06
CA ALA A 46 3.88 -1.39 -10.22
C ALA A 46 5.39 -1.21 -10.39
N ASN A 47 5.80 0.06 -10.50
CA ASN A 47 7.22 0.39 -10.68
C ASN A 47 7.92 0.51 -9.33
N THR A 48 8.66 -0.51 -8.93
CA THR A 48 9.34 -0.57 -7.64
C THR A 48 10.62 0.28 -7.59
N ALA A 49 11.00 0.93 -8.69
CA ALA A 49 12.09 1.90 -8.67
C ALA A 49 11.71 3.17 -7.90
N TYR A 50 10.41 3.46 -7.78
CA TYR A 50 9.94 4.57 -6.97
C TYR A 50 9.76 4.13 -5.51
N PRO A 51 10.05 5.03 -4.53
CA PRO A 51 9.86 4.70 -3.13
C PRO A 51 8.38 4.60 -2.76
N ILE A 52 8.11 3.87 -1.68
CA ILE A 52 6.80 3.86 -1.05
C ILE A 52 6.74 5.06 -0.11
N ASP A 53 5.77 5.95 -0.29
CA ASP A 53 5.62 7.11 0.57
C ASP A 53 4.89 6.71 1.85
N ILE A 54 5.53 6.95 2.99
CA ILE A 54 5.01 6.57 4.29
C ILE A 54 5.07 7.73 5.27
N MET A 55 4.24 7.65 6.31
CA MET A 55 4.18 8.62 7.37
C MET A 55 3.99 7.90 8.70
N PHE A 56 4.69 8.35 9.75
CA PHE A 56 4.46 7.79 11.08
C PHE A 56 3.20 8.42 11.67
N TRP A 57 2.20 7.60 11.93
CA TRP A 57 0.89 8.05 12.38
C TRP A 57 0.29 7.02 13.33
N LYS A 58 -0.13 7.48 14.50
CA LYS A 58 -0.79 6.63 15.51
C LYS A 58 0.01 5.37 15.83
N LYS A 59 1.31 5.54 16.07
CA LYS A 59 2.24 4.50 16.52
C LYS A 59 2.65 3.46 15.48
N HIS A 60 2.33 3.68 14.19
CA HIS A 60 2.83 2.82 13.13
C HIS A 60 3.06 3.59 11.83
N TRP A 61 3.74 2.94 10.89
CA TRP A 61 4.01 3.54 9.59
C TRP A 61 2.81 3.33 8.67
N LEU A 62 2.23 4.42 8.17
CA LEU A 62 1.09 4.42 7.27
C LEU A 62 1.56 4.68 5.85
N ILE A 63 1.09 3.87 4.89
CA ILE A 63 1.36 4.09 3.48
C ILE A 63 0.47 5.23 2.97
N LEU A 64 1.11 6.25 2.39
CA LEU A 64 0.40 7.34 1.71
C LEU A 64 0.26 7.04 0.21
N ASP A 65 1.27 6.40 -0.38
CA ASP A 65 1.28 6.00 -1.78
C ASP A 65 2.22 4.83 -1.97
N GLY A 66 1.82 3.87 -2.79
CA GLY A 66 2.68 2.75 -3.15
C GLY A 66 2.25 1.40 -2.60
N LEU A 67 0.97 1.21 -2.27
CA LEU A 67 0.48 -0.07 -1.78
C LEU A 67 0.76 -1.21 -2.77
N HIS A 68 0.54 -0.98 -4.07
CA HIS A 68 0.81 -2.00 -5.09
C HIS A 68 2.29 -2.33 -5.20
N ARG A 69 3.17 -1.33 -4.97
CA ARG A 69 4.62 -1.56 -4.92
C ARG A 69 4.98 -2.47 -3.75
N LEU A 70 4.37 -2.26 -2.59
CA LEU A 70 4.58 -3.11 -1.44
C LEU A 70 4.10 -4.54 -1.70
N MET A 71 2.91 -4.68 -2.28
CA MET A 71 2.35 -5.99 -2.61
C MET A 71 3.27 -6.77 -3.55
N GLN A 72 3.77 -6.11 -4.61
CA GLN A 72 4.69 -6.75 -5.55
C GLN A 72 5.96 -7.23 -4.86
N GLN A 73 6.53 -6.40 -4.01
CA GLN A 73 7.76 -6.75 -3.30
C GLN A 73 7.55 -7.89 -2.31
N ALA A 74 6.38 -7.96 -1.66
CA ALA A 74 6.03 -9.07 -0.79
C ALA A 74 5.89 -10.37 -1.59
N ILE A 75 5.27 -10.32 -2.76
CA ILE A 75 5.16 -11.48 -3.65
C ILE A 75 6.55 -11.98 -4.07
N GLN A 76 7.47 -11.06 -4.30
CA GLN A 76 8.85 -11.38 -4.69
C GLN A 76 9.72 -11.87 -3.54
N GLY A 77 9.21 -11.86 -2.31
CA GLY A 77 9.96 -12.31 -1.15
C GLY A 77 10.99 -11.33 -0.63
N LYS A 78 10.83 -10.04 -0.92
CA LYS A 78 11.75 -9.01 -0.42
C LYS A 78 11.59 -8.85 1.09
N GLU A 79 12.73 -8.69 1.78
CA GLU A 79 12.73 -8.46 3.23
C GLU A 79 12.84 -6.97 3.57
N VAL A 80 13.36 -6.17 2.64
CA VAL A 80 13.58 -4.73 2.83
C VAL A 80 12.99 -3.99 1.64
N VAL A 81 12.37 -2.85 1.89
CA VAL A 81 11.74 -2.02 0.85
C VAL A 81 12.28 -0.61 0.89
N TYR A 82 12.25 0.05 -0.27
CA TYR A 82 12.66 1.44 -0.42
C TYR A 82 11.48 2.34 -0.09
N VAL A 83 11.67 3.23 0.90
CA VAL A 83 10.60 4.11 1.37
C VAL A 83 11.06 5.57 1.37
N ARG A 84 10.10 6.47 1.26
CA ARG A 84 10.29 7.90 1.49
C ARG A 84 9.40 8.30 2.66
N LYS A 85 10.03 8.78 3.73
CA LYS A 85 9.30 9.19 4.93
C LYS A 85 8.82 10.62 4.79
N ILE A 86 7.50 10.80 4.86
CA ILE A 86 6.87 12.11 4.75
C ILE A 86 6.64 12.63 6.17
N PRO A 87 7.09 13.86 6.50
CA PRO A 87 6.89 14.41 7.84
C PRO A 87 5.41 14.59 8.17
N VAL A 88 5.07 14.35 9.43
CA VAL A 88 3.72 14.61 9.96
C VAL A 88 3.29 16.05 9.72
N THR A 89 4.24 16.98 9.74
CA THR A 89 3.97 18.40 9.49
C THR A 89 3.40 18.69 8.10
N ALA A 90 3.47 17.74 7.17
CA ALA A 90 2.86 17.88 5.86
C ALA A 90 1.36 17.60 5.83
N ILE A 91 0.79 17.01 6.91
CA ILE A 91 -0.63 16.63 6.98
C ILE A 91 -1.58 17.80 6.69
N PRO A 92 -1.42 19.00 7.28
CA PRO A 92 -2.34 20.10 7.00
C PRO A 92 -2.43 20.46 5.52
N LEU A 93 -1.32 20.35 4.79
CA LEU A 93 -1.32 20.63 3.35
C LEU A 93 -2.06 19.55 2.58
N ILE A 94 -1.90 18.29 2.99
CA ILE A 94 -2.56 17.15 2.37
C ILE A 94 -4.08 17.24 2.60
N GLU A 95 -4.49 17.54 3.82
CA GLU A 95 -5.89 17.64 4.17
C GLU A 95 -6.58 18.77 3.42
N ARG A 96 -5.93 19.92 3.26
CA ARG A 96 -6.46 21.02 2.47
C ARG A 96 -6.69 20.62 1.03
N GLY A 97 -5.76 19.90 0.47
CA GLY A 97 -5.85 19.45 -0.91
C GLY A 97 -7.02 18.51 -1.14
N SER A 98 -7.42 17.76 -0.12
CA SER A 98 -8.46 16.74 -0.24
C SER A 98 -9.80 17.16 0.32
N GLY A 99 -9.84 18.08 1.29
CA GLY A 99 -11.05 18.42 2.03
C GLY A 99 -11.73 19.72 1.63
N GLU A 100 -11.05 20.49 0.85
CA GLU A 100 -11.54 21.82 0.44
C GLU A 100 -11.62 21.93 -1.07
#